data_5f83caae7564f64e4706a46cf174e5ea
#
_entry.id   5f83caae7564f64e4706a46cf174e5ea
#
_cell.length_a   1.000
_cell.length_b   1.000
_cell.length_c   1.000
_cell.angle_alpha   90.00
_cell.angle_beta   90.00
_cell.angle_gamma   90.00
#
_symmetry.space_group_name_H-M   'P 1'
#
loop_
_entity.id
_entity.type
_entity.pdbx_description
1 polymer ?
#
loop_
_entity_poly.entity_id
_entity_poly.type
_entity_poly.pdbx_seq_one_letter_code
_entity_poly.pdbx_strand_id
1 'polypeptide(L)'
;MKISTEIASAAKIIGEEKAIEYYAKAGFDAWDFSMFSMCRYDWANKSLLMNEHPLAGGNYLKFARKLKQVGIDNGIVCNQSHAPFPSSCAEIRSYYKRAIECTAEVGGEICIIHPDAEKTAEENGEMYLEQLPFAKEHNVRIATENMYNWDMEKNQSSFAACATPESFNAHLDVINDEYFTACLDIGHAEMRGSNTNAVEMIR
;
A
#
# COMPACT_ATOMS: atom_id res chain seq x y z
N MET A 1 8.77 9.73 -17.44
CA MET A 1 8.42 8.73 -16.40
C MET A 1 9.12 9.17 -15.14
N LYS A 2 8.46 9.16 -13.99
CA LYS A 2 9.09 9.43 -12.69
C LYS A 2 9.49 8.09 -12.05
N ILE A 3 10.62 8.07 -11.37
CA ILE A 3 11.11 6.89 -10.63
C ILE A 3 10.89 7.16 -9.14
N SER A 4 10.15 6.25 -8.50
CA SER A 4 9.84 6.28 -7.08
C SER A 4 10.32 5.00 -6.39
N THR A 5 10.51 5.05 -5.07
CA THR A 5 10.82 3.89 -4.26
C THR A 5 10.10 3.95 -2.91
N GLU A 6 9.80 2.79 -2.33
CA GLU A 6 9.17 2.68 -1.02
C GLU A 6 10.17 2.99 0.10
N ILE A 7 9.72 3.62 1.17
CA ILE A 7 10.63 4.03 2.26
C ILE A 7 10.78 3.00 3.37
N ALA A 8 9.87 2.02 3.53
CA ALA A 8 9.83 1.16 4.71
C ALA A 8 11.10 0.35 4.89
N SER A 9 11.70 -0.15 3.82
CA SER A 9 12.93 -0.96 3.87
C SER A 9 14.12 -0.16 4.43
N ALA A 10 14.31 1.07 3.98
CA ALA A 10 15.35 1.95 4.50
C ALA A 10 14.97 2.52 5.87
N ALA A 11 13.71 2.93 6.05
CA ALA A 11 13.21 3.50 7.29
C ALA A 11 13.38 2.56 8.50
N LYS A 12 13.23 1.27 8.28
CA LYS A 12 13.46 0.23 9.30
C LYS A 12 14.88 0.28 9.89
N ILE A 13 15.85 0.78 9.13
CA ILE A 13 17.28 0.83 9.52
C ILE A 13 17.67 2.23 10.01
N ILE A 14 17.20 3.28 9.33
CA ILE A 14 17.69 4.66 9.51
C ILE A 14 16.60 5.67 9.87
N GLY A 15 15.34 5.25 9.93
CA GLY A 15 14.18 6.11 10.14
C GLY A 15 13.69 6.77 8.83
N GLU A 16 12.41 7.14 8.80
CA GLU A 16 11.72 7.64 7.60
C GLU A 16 12.32 8.95 7.08
N GLU A 17 12.66 9.87 7.95
CA GLU A 17 13.25 11.17 7.57
C GLU A 17 14.54 10.99 6.78
N LYS A 18 15.47 10.18 7.32
CA LYS A 18 16.73 9.89 6.63
C LYS A 18 16.54 9.07 5.36
N ALA A 19 15.56 8.17 5.33
CA ALA A 19 15.25 7.42 4.12
C ALA A 19 14.86 8.37 2.98
N ILE A 20 13.99 9.34 3.23
CA ILE A 20 13.59 10.37 2.24
C ILE A 20 14.81 11.18 1.79
N GLU A 21 15.65 11.67 2.71
CA GLU A 21 16.87 12.40 2.37
C GLU A 21 17.81 11.60 1.47
N TYR A 22 18.02 10.32 1.79
CA TYR A 22 18.92 9.48 0.99
C TYR A 22 18.35 9.15 -0.38
N TYR A 23 17.02 8.98 -0.49
CA TYR A 23 16.39 8.75 -1.80
C TYR A 23 16.48 9.98 -2.69
N ALA A 24 16.30 11.17 -2.14
CA ALA A 24 16.55 12.41 -2.87
C ALA A 24 18.00 12.49 -3.37
N LYS A 25 18.98 12.19 -2.50
CA LYS A 25 20.41 12.16 -2.85
C LYS A 25 20.75 11.08 -3.87
N ALA A 26 20.03 9.96 -3.87
CA ALA A 26 20.19 8.88 -4.84
C ALA A 26 19.57 9.20 -6.22
N GLY A 27 18.82 10.30 -6.34
CA GLY A 27 18.25 10.77 -7.60
C GLY A 27 16.87 10.19 -7.93
N PHE A 28 16.13 9.70 -6.93
CA PHE A 28 14.73 9.36 -7.13
C PHE A 28 13.88 10.63 -7.29
N ASP A 29 12.87 10.57 -8.16
CA ASP A 29 11.95 11.70 -8.40
C ASP A 29 10.88 11.82 -7.31
N ALA A 30 10.53 10.67 -6.69
CA ALA A 30 9.48 10.59 -5.68
C ALA A 30 9.75 9.45 -4.68
N TRP A 31 8.99 9.44 -3.60
CA TRP A 31 8.99 8.38 -2.61
C TRP A 31 7.58 7.87 -2.36
N ASP A 32 7.47 6.59 -2.04
CA ASP A 32 6.25 5.91 -1.62
C ASP A 32 6.19 5.87 -0.10
N PHE A 33 5.10 6.37 0.48
CA PHE A 33 4.89 6.36 1.91
C PHE A 33 4.34 5.00 2.37
N SER A 34 5.21 4.04 2.52
CA SER A 34 4.84 2.72 3.04
C SER A 34 4.53 2.79 4.54
N MET A 35 3.25 2.87 4.90
CA MET A 35 2.80 3.06 6.29
C MET A 35 2.68 1.74 7.07
N PHE A 36 3.53 0.76 6.77
CA PHE A 36 3.51 -0.56 7.44
C PHE A 36 3.79 -0.46 8.95
N SER A 37 4.55 0.55 9.38
CA SER A 37 4.79 0.85 10.79
C SER A 37 3.58 1.44 11.53
N MET A 38 2.47 1.76 10.83
CA MET A 38 1.22 2.20 11.44
C MET A 38 0.58 1.11 12.31
N CYS A 39 0.74 -0.16 11.91
CA CYS A 39 0.28 -1.32 12.65
C CYS A 39 1.43 -2.30 12.89
N ARG A 40 1.44 -2.96 14.03
CA ARG A 40 2.35 -4.05 14.33
C ARG A 40 1.54 -5.33 14.48
N TYR A 41 1.64 -6.22 13.49
CA TYR A 41 0.83 -7.43 13.41
C TYR A 41 1.64 -8.67 13.80
N ASP A 42 1.08 -9.48 14.71
CA ASP A 42 1.59 -10.79 15.06
C ASP A 42 0.98 -11.84 14.13
N TRP A 43 1.77 -12.32 13.18
CA TRP A 43 1.34 -13.31 12.20
C TRP A 43 1.04 -14.68 12.81
N ALA A 44 1.69 -15.03 13.91
CA ALA A 44 1.48 -16.32 14.59
C ALA A 44 0.15 -16.35 15.35
N ASN A 45 -0.17 -15.25 16.04
CA ASN A 45 -1.37 -15.14 16.86
C ASN A 45 -2.52 -14.38 16.13
N LYS A 46 -2.29 -13.92 14.91
CA LYS A 46 -3.24 -13.16 14.08
C LYS A 46 -3.89 -11.99 14.83
N SER A 47 -3.06 -11.19 15.52
CA SER A 47 -3.52 -10.08 16.37
C SER A 47 -2.61 -8.87 16.28
N LEU A 48 -3.14 -7.69 16.64
CA LEU A 48 -2.32 -6.50 16.77
C LEU A 48 -1.51 -6.51 18.06
N LEU A 49 -0.27 -6.06 17.95
CA LEU A 49 0.62 -5.80 19.08
C LEU A 49 0.61 -4.29 19.42
N MET A 50 1.00 -3.98 20.65
CA MET A 50 1.25 -2.61 21.06
C MET A 50 2.26 -1.95 20.11
N ASN A 51 2.00 -0.72 19.73
CA ASN A 51 2.79 0.01 18.77
C ASN A 51 2.95 1.47 19.19
N GLU A 52 4.18 1.89 19.43
CA GLU A 52 4.53 3.25 19.88
C GLU A 52 4.93 4.16 18.70
N HIS A 53 4.87 3.66 17.48
CA HIS A 53 5.19 4.45 16.29
C HIS A 53 4.27 5.66 16.17
N PRO A 54 4.75 6.84 15.76
CA PRO A 54 3.92 8.05 15.64
C PRO A 54 2.68 7.86 14.76
N LEU A 55 2.75 7.02 13.72
CA LEU A 55 1.61 6.68 12.85
C LEU A 55 0.50 5.90 13.58
N ALA A 56 0.81 5.15 14.63
CA ALA A 56 -0.16 4.38 15.39
C ALA A 56 -0.96 5.26 16.37
N GLY A 57 -0.36 6.34 16.87
CA GLY A 57 -0.92 7.23 17.90
C GLY A 57 -1.69 8.44 17.32
N GLY A 58 -2.11 9.35 18.21
CA GLY A 58 -2.86 10.55 17.84
C GLY A 58 -2.05 11.63 17.08
N ASN A 59 -0.73 11.46 16.97
CA ASN A 59 0.15 12.42 16.31
C ASN A 59 0.46 12.08 14.84
N TYR A 60 -0.25 11.13 14.24
CA TYR A 60 0.03 10.60 12.90
C TYR A 60 0.08 11.68 11.81
N LEU A 61 -0.85 12.64 11.80
CA LEU A 61 -0.82 13.76 10.84
C LEU A 61 0.35 14.72 11.08
N LYS A 62 0.71 14.96 12.35
CA LYS A 62 1.90 15.76 12.65
C LYS A 62 3.17 15.10 12.11
N PHE A 63 3.24 13.78 12.21
CA PHE A 63 4.34 13.00 11.67
C PHE A 63 4.35 13.03 10.14
N ALA A 64 3.20 12.84 9.48
CA ALA A 64 3.06 12.96 8.03
C ALA A 64 3.52 14.34 7.52
N ARG A 65 3.10 15.45 8.18
CA ARG A 65 3.56 16.81 7.85
C ARG A 65 5.07 16.96 7.95
N LYS A 66 5.66 16.36 8.99
CA LYS A 66 7.11 16.38 9.16
C LYS A 66 7.82 15.70 7.99
N LEU A 67 7.35 14.53 7.56
CA LEU A 67 7.93 13.82 6.42
C LEU A 67 7.73 14.60 5.10
N LYS A 68 6.57 15.23 4.91
CA LYS A 68 6.34 16.13 3.78
C LYS A 68 7.39 17.26 3.74
N GLN A 69 7.65 17.89 4.89
CA GLN A 69 8.63 18.96 4.98
C GLN A 69 10.04 18.47 4.64
N VAL A 70 10.42 17.27 5.14
CA VAL A 70 11.71 16.65 4.77
C VAL A 70 11.81 16.45 3.25
N GLY A 71 10.72 15.98 2.62
CA GLY A 71 10.66 15.85 1.17
C GLY A 71 10.87 17.19 0.45
N ILE A 72 10.16 18.24 0.86
CA ILE A 72 10.27 19.59 0.30
C ILE A 72 11.70 20.12 0.44
N ASP A 73 12.30 20.00 1.61
CA ASP A 73 13.65 20.49 1.92
C ASP A 73 14.74 19.78 1.09
N ASN A 74 14.46 18.57 0.62
CA ASN A 74 15.36 17.75 -0.21
C ASN A 74 14.97 17.69 -1.70
N GLY A 75 13.91 18.38 -2.11
CA GLY A 75 13.48 18.44 -3.51
C GLY A 75 12.86 17.16 -4.06
N ILE A 76 12.28 16.33 -3.19
CA ILE A 76 11.60 15.08 -3.55
C ILE A 76 10.15 15.10 -3.03
N VAL A 77 9.21 14.51 -3.77
CA VAL A 77 7.78 14.50 -3.43
C VAL A 77 7.29 13.10 -3.09
N CYS A 78 6.24 13.00 -2.27
CA CYS A 78 5.49 11.76 -2.14
C CYS A 78 4.55 11.64 -3.34
N ASN A 79 4.56 10.50 -4.05
CA ASN A 79 3.64 10.26 -5.17
C ASN A 79 2.50 9.31 -4.80
N GLN A 80 2.75 8.37 -3.93
CA GLN A 80 1.79 7.36 -3.48
C GLN A 80 2.14 6.84 -2.09
N SER A 81 1.28 6.02 -1.54
CA SER A 81 1.47 5.41 -0.25
C SER A 81 0.95 3.98 -0.23
N HIS A 82 1.42 3.17 0.73
CA HIS A 82 0.84 1.89 1.07
C HIS A 82 0.21 1.95 2.46
N ALA A 83 -1.03 1.51 2.56
CA ALA A 83 -1.73 1.34 3.84
C ALA A 83 -1.15 0.16 4.64
N PRO A 84 -1.40 0.08 5.96
CA PRO A 84 -1.01 -1.08 6.75
C PRO A 84 -1.75 -2.36 6.31
N PHE A 85 -1.13 -3.51 6.54
CA PHE A 85 -1.66 -4.84 6.19
C PHE A 85 -1.40 -5.85 7.33
N PRO A 86 -2.07 -7.03 7.36
CA PRO A 86 -2.92 -7.62 6.33
C PRO A 86 -4.38 -7.12 6.39
N SER A 87 -5.02 -7.08 5.22
CA SER A 87 -6.43 -6.67 5.08
C SER A 87 -7.42 -7.71 5.65
N SER A 88 -6.97 -8.93 5.92
CA SER A 88 -7.75 -9.95 6.63
C SER A 88 -8.02 -9.60 8.11
N CYS A 89 -7.27 -8.67 8.69
CA CYS A 89 -7.43 -8.22 10.07
C CYS A 89 -8.35 -7.00 10.14
N ALA A 90 -9.51 -7.13 10.79
CA ALA A 90 -10.51 -6.06 10.89
C ALA A 90 -9.96 -4.83 11.64
N GLU A 91 -9.13 -5.04 12.67
CA GLU A 91 -8.51 -3.96 13.43
C GLU A 91 -7.56 -3.15 12.53
N ILE A 92 -6.84 -3.78 11.59
CA ILE A 92 -5.98 -3.08 10.63
C ILE A 92 -6.83 -2.27 9.66
N ARG A 93 -7.96 -2.80 9.16
CA ARG A 93 -8.87 -2.05 8.31
C ARG A 93 -9.38 -0.76 8.95
N SER A 94 -9.51 -0.71 10.27
CA SER A 94 -9.89 0.52 10.98
C SER A 94 -8.88 1.67 10.82
N TYR A 95 -7.65 1.39 10.39
CA TYR A 95 -6.61 2.39 10.11
C TYR A 95 -6.61 2.90 8.67
N TYR A 96 -7.43 2.37 7.76
CA TYR A 96 -7.39 2.78 6.35
C TYR A 96 -7.75 4.25 6.15
N LYS A 97 -8.73 4.78 6.87
CA LYS A 97 -9.04 6.22 6.83
C LYS A 97 -7.86 7.06 7.26
N ARG A 98 -7.14 6.63 8.31
CA ARG A 98 -5.91 7.30 8.74
C ARG A 98 -4.81 7.23 7.68
N ALA A 99 -4.68 6.11 6.97
CA ALA A 99 -3.73 5.98 5.87
C ALA A 99 -4.07 6.93 4.71
N ILE A 100 -5.35 7.06 4.36
CA ILE A 100 -5.84 8.01 3.35
C ILE A 100 -5.53 9.46 3.77
N GLU A 101 -5.81 9.84 5.02
CA GLU A 101 -5.46 11.17 5.55
C GLU A 101 -3.95 11.45 5.49
N CYS A 102 -3.13 10.47 5.89
CA CYS A 102 -1.68 10.59 5.79
C CYS A 102 -1.21 10.77 4.34
N THR A 103 -1.81 10.04 3.41
CA THR A 103 -1.53 10.15 1.97
C THR A 103 -1.80 11.57 1.47
N ALA A 104 -2.98 12.09 1.76
CA ALA A 104 -3.35 13.47 1.41
C ALA A 104 -2.39 14.49 2.05
N GLU A 105 -2.09 14.32 3.33
CA GLU A 105 -1.23 15.24 4.10
C GLU A 105 0.18 15.33 3.54
N VAL A 106 0.77 14.20 3.11
CA VAL A 106 2.12 14.21 2.49
C VAL A 106 2.10 14.68 1.04
N GLY A 107 0.92 14.82 0.44
CA GLY A 107 0.75 15.24 -0.96
C GLY A 107 0.77 14.08 -1.96
N GLY A 108 0.60 12.85 -1.49
CA GLY A 108 0.40 11.67 -2.33
C GLY A 108 -1.00 11.66 -2.96
N GLU A 109 -1.12 11.11 -4.16
CA GLU A 109 -2.38 11.06 -4.92
C GLU A 109 -3.07 9.70 -4.85
N ILE A 110 -2.34 8.64 -4.45
CA ILE A 110 -2.79 7.26 -4.45
C ILE A 110 -2.45 6.61 -3.12
N CYS A 111 -3.43 5.97 -2.48
CA CYS A 111 -3.24 5.09 -1.33
C CYS A 111 -3.47 3.64 -1.77
N ILE A 112 -2.42 2.83 -1.79
CA ILE A 112 -2.51 1.41 -2.12
C ILE A 112 -3.00 0.67 -0.87
N ILE A 113 -4.11 -0.03 -1.01
CA ILE A 113 -4.70 -0.90 0.01
C ILE A 113 -4.71 -2.32 -0.57
N HIS A 114 -3.93 -3.22 0.02
CA HIS A 114 -3.89 -4.60 -0.44
C HIS A 114 -5.26 -5.27 -0.30
N PRO A 115 -5.69 -6.10 -1.25
CA PRO A 115 -6.87 -6.93 -1.07
C PRO A 115 -6.63 -7.96 0.05
N ASP A 116 -7.67 -8.50 0.62
CA ASP A 116 -7.58 -9.74 1.38
C ASP A 116 -7.34 -10.89 0.38
N ALA A 117 -6.17 -11.50 0.48
CA ALA A 117 -5.67 -12.47 -0.50
C ALA A 117 -6.57 -13.71 -0.68
N GLU A 118 -7.39 -14.02 0.34
CA GLU A 118 -8.27 -15.21 0.35
C GLU A 118 -9.70 -14.90 -0.10
N LYS A 119 -10.02 -13.62 -0.39
CA LYS A 119 -11.39 -13.17 -0.71
C LYS A 119 -11.62 -12.98 -2.20
N THR A 120 -12.89 -13.06 -2.59
CA THR A 120 -13.35 -12.78 -3.95
C THR A 120 -13.32 -11.29 -4.26
N ALA A 121 -13.55 -10.94 -5.51
CA ALA A 121 -13.65 -9.55 -5.95
C ALA A 121 -14.81 -8.81 -5.26
N GLU A 122 -15.96 -9.48 -5.11
CA GLU A 122 -17.15 -8.93 -4.45
C GLU A 122 -16.90 -8.67 -2.96
N GLU A 123 -16.31 -9.62 -2.25
CA GLU A 123 -15.99 -9.48 -0.83
C GLU A 123 -14.94 -8.40 -0.56
N ASN A 124 -13.90 -8.31 -1.40
CA ASN A 124 -12.93 -7.22 -1.35
C ASN A 124 -13.57 -5.89 -1.76
N GLY A 125 -14.50 -5.93 -2.71
CA GLY A 125 -15.28 -4.79 -3.17
C GLY A 125 -15.98 -4.07 -2.03
N GLU A 126 -16.62 -4.79 -1.11
CA GLU A 126 -17.26 -4.21 0.07
C GLU A 126 -16.28 -3.39 0.91
N MET A 127 -15.08 -3.91 1.14
CA MET A 127 -14.04 -3.22 1.89
C MET A 127 -13.60 -1.92 1.22
N TYR A 128 -13.41 -1.92 -0.10
CA TYR A 128 -13.01 -0.72 -0.83
C TYR A 128 -14.12 0.31 -0.92
N LEU A 129 -15.36 -0.12 -1.19
CA LEU A 129 -16.54 0.76 -1.27
C LEU A 129 -16.80 1.49 0.05
N GLU A 130 -16.49 0.89 1.19
CA GLU A 130 -16.56 1.55 2.50
C GLU A 130 -15.56 2.73 2.61
N GLN A 131 -14.40 2.63 1.98
CA GLN A 131 -13.35 3.66 2.07
C GLN A 131 -13.48 4.76 1.00
N LEU A 132 -14.09 4.46 -0.14
CA LEU A 132 -14.14 5.36 -1.30
C LEU A 132 -14.73 6.76 -0.99
N PRO A 133 -15.86 6.91 -0.28
CA PRO A 133 -16.38 8.24 0.02
C PRO A 133 -15.37 9.12 0.77
N PHE A 134 -14.68 8.52 1.73
CA PHE A 134 -13.65 9.21 2.51
C PHE A 134 -12.41 9.55 1.67
N ALA A 135 -12.00 8.65 0.78
CA ALA A 135 -10.90 8.90 -0.14
C ALA A 135 -11.21 10.07 -1.10
N LYS A 136 -12.45 10.13 -1.62
CA LYS A 136 -12.92 11.25 -2.45
C LYS A 136 -12.89 12.59 -1.72
N GLU A 137 -13.32 12.63 -0.47
CA GLU A 137 -13.26 13.85 0.37
C GLU A 137 -11.83 14.37 0.54
N HIS A 138 -10.84 13.48 0.51
CA HIS A 138 -9.42 13.80 0.64
C HIS A 138 -8.69 13.93 -0.70
N ASN A 139 -9.40 13.79 -1.82
CA ASN A 139 -8.84 13.78 -3.18
C ASN A 139 -7.69 12.75 -3.34
N VAL A 140 -7.86 11.57 -2.76
CA VAL A 140 -6.93 10.44 -2.82
C VAL A 140 -7.61 9.28 -3.53
N ARG A 141 -6.98 8.71 -4.55
CA ARG A 141 -7.45 7.46 -5.18
C ARG A 141 -7.01 6.27 -4.37
N ILE A 142 -7.84 5.24 -4.30
CA ILE A 142 -7.47 3.95 -3.75
C ILE A 142 -6.96 3.07 -4.89
N ALA A 143 -5.86 2.36 -4.69
CA ALA A 143 -5.41 1.33 -5.61
C ALA A 143 -5.45 -0.05 -4.94
N THR A 144 -5.95 -1.06 -5.67
CA THR A 144 -5.70 -2.47 -5.34
C THR A 144 -4.41 -2.91 -6.00
N GLU A 145 -3.77 -3.97 -5.46
CA GLU A 145 -2.51 -4.49 -5.97
C GLU A 145 -2.64 -5.98 -6.31
N ASN A 146 -1.91 -6.44 -7.32
CA ASN A 146 -1.82 -7.86 -7.61
C ASN A 146 -0.98 -8.55 -6.52
N MET A 147 -1.59 -9.51 -5.83
CA MET A 147 -1.02 -10.17 -4.66
C MET A 147 -0.53 -11.59 -4.94
N TYR A 148 0.07 -12.19 -3.94
CA TYR A 148 0.44 -13.59 -3.92
C TYR A 148 0.25 -14.18 -2.51
N ASN A 149 0.03 -15.48 -2.44
CA ASN A 149 0.21 -16.30 -1.26
C ASN A 149 1.51 -17.09 -1.39
N TRP A 150 2.01 -17.66 -0.30
CA TRP A 150 3.24 -18.45 -0.32
C TRP A 150 2.97 -19.91 0.03
N ASP A 151 3.28 -20.80 -0.90
CA ASP A 151 3.24 -22.25 -0.68
C ASP A 151 4.58 -22.68 -0.07
N MET A 152 4.56 -22.92 1.24
CA MET A 152 5.76 -23.30 2.01
C MET A 152 6.34 -24.66 1.59
N GLU A 153 5.49 -25.60 1.14
CA GLU A 153 5.94 -26.93 0.74
C GLU A 153 6.70 -26.88 -0.59
N LYS A 154 6.18 -26.11 -1.55
CA LYS A 154 6.77 -25.97 -2.87
C LYS A 154 7.81 -24.84 -2.97
N ASN A 155 7.91 -24.03 -1.92
CA ASN A 155 8.76 -22.83 -1.87
C ASN A 155 8.57 -21.93 -3.09
N GLN A 156 7.31 -21.56 -3.35
CA GLN A 156 6.91 -20.71 -4.47
C GLN A 156 5.63 -19.94 -4.16
N SER A 157 5.30 -18.94 -4.98
CA SER A 157 4.02 -18.26 -4.88
C SER A 157 2.86 -19.20 -5.23
N SER A 158 1.69 -18.88 -4.71
CA SER A 158 0.43 -19.53 -5.02
C SER A 158 -0.67 -18.48 -5.21
N PHE A 159 -1.83 -18.92 -5.69
CA PHE A 159 -2.94 -18.03 -6.01
C PHE A 159 -3.38 -17.17 -4.81
N ALA A 160 -3.66 -15.92 -5.11
CA ALA A 160 -4.23 -14.92 -4.20
C ALA A 160 -5.19 -13.98 -4.97
N ALA A 161 -5.90 -13.13 -4.27
CA ALA A 161 -6.69 -12.08 -4.90
C ALA A 161 -5.82 -11.22 -5.83
N CYS A 162 -6.36 -10.81 -6.97
CA CYS A 162 -5.67 -10.01 -8.00
C CYS A 162 -4.41 -10.67 -8.61
N ALA A 163 -4.15 -11.96 -8.38
CA ALA A 163 -2.92 -12.64 -8.84
C ALA A 163 -2.90 -12.94 -10.34
N THR A 164 -4.03 -12.90 -11.03
CA THR A 164 -4.13 -13.11 -12.48
C THR A 164 -4.86 -11.95 -13.14
N PRO A 165 -4.69 -11.73 -14.47
CA PRO A 165 -5.42 -10.67 -15.18
C PRO A 165 -6.93 -10.72 -14.97
N GLU A 166 -7.53 -11.91 -14.99
CA GLU A 166 -8.96 -12.08 -14.80
C GLU A 166 -9.40 -11.69 -13.38
N SER A 167 -8.67 -12.15 -12.36
CA SER A 167 -8.95 -11.79 -10.97
C SER A 167 -8.72 -10.31 -10.72
N PHE A 168 -7.67 -9.72 -11.30
CA PHE A 168 -7.35 -8.30 -11.14
C PHE A 168 -8.44 -7.42 -11.77
N ASN A 169 -8.84 -7.71 -13.00
CA ASN A 169 -9.92 -7.00 -13.69
C ASN A 169 -11.25 -7.14 -12.95
N ALA A 170 -11.58 -8.33 -12.44
CA ALA A 170 -12.80 -8.52 -11.65
C ALA A 170 -12.86 -7.59 -10.42
N HIS A 171 -11.73 -7.37 -9.72
CA HIS A 171 -11.68 -6.43 -8.59
C HIS A 171 -11.87 -4.95 -9.04
N LEU A 172 -11.38 -4.58 -10.23
CA LEU A 172 -11.59 -3.25 -10.78
C LEU A 172 -13.05 -3.05 -11.22
N ASP A 173 -13.62 -4.04 -11.89
CA ASP A 173 -14.99 -3.99 -12.46
C ASP A 173 -16.07 -3.92 -11.38
N VAL A 174 -15.89 -4.63 -10.25
CA VAL A 174 -16.86 -4.60 -9.11
C VAL A 174 -16.97 -3.19 -8.53
N ILE A 175 -15.88 -2.43 -8.49
CA ILE A 175 -15.88 -1.06 -7.95
C ILE A 175 -16.30 -0.06 -9.00
N ASN A 176 -15.72 -0.11 -10.20
CA ASN A 176 -16.02 0.74 -11.36
C ASN A 176 -16.18 2.23 -10.99
N ASP A 177 -15.19 2.79 -10.32
CA ASP A 177 -15.19 4.18 -9.83
C ASP A 177 -13.88 4.87 -10.21
N GLU A 178 -13.92 6.15 -10.62
CA GLU A 178 -12.75 6.93 -11.03
C GLU A 178 -11.71 7.14 -9.92
N TYR A 179 -12.12 7.00 -8.65
CA TYR A 179 -11.23 7.04 -7.48
C TYR A 179 -10.70 5.66 -7.09
N PHE A 180 -10.97 4.62 -7.90
CA PHE A 180 -10.38 3.29 -7.72
C PHE A 180 -9.52 2.91 -8.91
N THR A 181 -8.31 2.41 -8.65
CA THR A 181 -7.32 2.13 -9.70
C THR A 181 -6.48 0.91 -9.37
N ALA A 182 -5.57 0.57 -10.27
CA ALA A 182 -4.67 -0.56 -10.17
C ALA A 182 -3.26 -0.14 -9.77
N CYS A 183 -2.62 -0.91 -8.91
CA CYS A 183 -1.18 -0.95 -8.70
C CYS A 183 -0.66 -2.29 -9.22
N LEU A 184 0.19 -2.26 -10.24
CA LEU A 184 0.85 -3.46 -10.74
C LEU A 184 2.23 -3.62 -10.08
N ASP A 185 2.36 -4.65 -9.24
CA ASP A 185 3.66 -5.12 -8.78
C ASP A 185 4.20 -6.16 -9.77
N ILE A 186 5.25 -5.76 -10.50
CA ILE A 186 5.93 -6.62 -11.47
C ILE A 186 6.62 -7.80 -10.76
N GLY A 187 7.16 -7.56 -9.55
CA GLY A 187 7.82 -8.61 -8.77
C GLY A 187 6.85 -9.72 -8.40
N HIS A 188 5.64 -9.37 -7.97
CA HIS A 188 4.58 -10.35 -7.67
C HIS A 188 4.18 -11.16 -8.91
N ALA A 189 4.03 -10.49 -10.06
CA ALA A 189 3.65 -11.16 -11.32
C ALA A 189 4.74 -12.13 -11.83
N GLU A 190 6.01 -11.81 -11.62
CA GLU A 190 7.15 -12.62 -12.09
C GLU A 190 7.62 -13.68 -11.08
N MET A 191 6.94 -13.83 -9.93
CA MET A 191 7.30 -14.86 -8.95
C MET A 191 7.11 -16.27 -9.52
N ARG A 192 8.04 -17.17 -9.18
CA ARG A 192 7.87 -18.57 -9.48
C ARG A 192 6.56 -19.10 -8.87
N GLY A 193 5.69 -19.67 -9.70
CA GLY A 193 4.39 -20.21 -9.30
C GLY A 193 3.22 -19.22 -9.43
N SER A 194 3.46 -17.97 -9.89
CA SER A 194 2.39 -16.98 -10.10
C SER A 194 1.39 -17.39 -11.20
N ASN A 195 1.79 -18.26 -12.13
CA ASN A 195 1.02 -18.65 -13.31
C ASN A 195 0.62 -17.48 -14.23
N THR A 196 1.33 -16.36 -14.14
CA THR A 196 1.21 -15.17 -14.98
C THR A 196 2.57 -14.50 -15.12
N ASN A 197 2.62 -13.38 -15.79
CA ASN A 197 3.78 -12.49 -15.88
C ASN A 197 3.33 -11.04 -16.07
N ALA A 198 4.24 -10.10 -15.94
CA ALA A 198 3.93 -8.67 -16.03
C ALA A 198 3.32 -8.27 -17.38
N VAL A 199 3.71 -8.91 -18.48
CA VAL A 199 3.17 -8.60 -19.82
C VAL A 199 1.71 -9.07 -19.95
N GLU A 200 1.36 -10.21 -19.38
CA GLU A 200 -0.02 -10.70 -19.34
C GLU A 200 -0.91 -9.83 -18.45
N MET A 201 -0.38 -9.36 -17.32
CA MET A 201 -1.11 -8.49 -16.39
C MET A 201 -1.52 -7.13 -16.98
N ILE A 202 -0.82 -6.63 -18.01
CA ILE A 202 -1.08 -5.31 -18.64
C ILE A 202 -1.82 -5.40 -19.98
N ARG A 203 -2.22 -6.58 -20.43
CA ARG A 203 -2.99 -6.81 -21.66
C ARG A 203 -4.49 -6.85 -21.42
#